data_490ffd748accdecc9ecb7a61932ae712
#
_entry.id   490ffd748accdecc9ecb7a61932ae712
#
_cell.length_a   1.000
_cell.length_b   1.000
_cell.length_c   1.000
_cell.angle_alpha   90.00
_cell.angle_beta   90.00
_cell.angle_gamma   90.00
#
_symmetry.space_group_name_H-M   'P 1'
#
loop_
_entity.id
_entity.type
_entity.pdbx_description
1 polymer ?
#
loop_
_entity_poly.entity_id
_entity_poly.type
_entity_poly.pdbx_seq_one_letter_code
_entity_poly.pdbx_strand_id
1 'polypeptide(L)'
;MDIRNIAIIAHVDHGKTTLVDELLKQSGAFRANQNVSERVMDSNDLERERGITILAKATSVEWKETRINIVDTPGHADFGGEVERILNMVDGVVLLVDAAEGPMPQTKFVTSKALNLGLRPIVVLNKVDKSDAEPDRALDECFDLFASLDANEDQLDFPHMYASGRSGWADHELSGPRKDLSALFDLIINHVPVPEQIRRKNEDFKMLATTLGHDPFVGRILTGRIESGQIKVGATVQALSRIGQKIEQFRITKILAFRG
;
A
#
# COMPACT_ATOMS: atom_id res chain seq x y z
N MET A 1 -0.21 19.70 4.59
CA MET A 1 -0.01 18.29 4.90
C MET A 1 0.20 17.56 3.59
N ASP A 2 1.36 17.00 3.40
CA ASP A 2 1.70 16.23 2.22
C ASP A 2 1.05 14.85 2.25
N ILE A 3 0.92 14.22 1.09
CA ILE A 3 0.33 12.89 0.97
C ILE A 3 1.30 11.98 0.22
N ARG A 4 1.36 10.70 0.64
CA ARG A 4 1.97 9.61 -0.12
C ARG A 4 0.99 8.47 -0.19
N ASN A 5 0.83 7.88 -1.36
CA ASN A 5 -0.03 6.71 -1.56
C ASN A 5 0.86 5.53 -1.93
N ILE A 6 0.84 4.49 -1.11
CA ILE A 6 1.64 3.29 -1.32
C ILE A 6 0.78 2.03 -1.29
N ALA A 7 1.17 1.03 -2.06
CA ALA A 7 0.70 -0.34 -1.91
C ALA A 7 1.81 -1.21 -1.31
N ILE A 8 1.44 -2.15 -0.45
CA ILE A 8 2.39 -3.15 0.06
C ILE A 8 2.14 -4.46 -0.65
N ILE A 9 3.13 -4.92 -1.39
CA ILE A 9 3.15 -6.18 -2.13
C ILE A 9 4.00 -7.16 -1.35
N ALA A 10 3.47 -8.35 -1.09
CA ALA A 10 4.21 -9.42 -0.44
C ALA A 10 3.65 -10.78 -0.85
N HIS A 11 4.50 -11.80 -0.81
CA HIS A 11 4.03 -13.18 -0.81
C HIS A 11 3.32 -13.50 0.50
N VAL A 12 2.48 -14.54 0.49
CA VAL A 12 1.87 -15.08 1.71
C VAL A 12 3.00 -15.44 2.69
N ASP A 13 2.81 -15.16 3.96
CA ASP A 13 3.76 -15.39 5.06
C ASP A 13 5.07 -14.58 5.03
N HIS A 14 5.31 -13.67 4.09
CA HIS A 14 6.45 -12.76 4.13
C HIS A 14 6.35 -11.68 5.22
N GLY A 15 5.23 -11.64 5.98
CA GLY A 15 5.07 -10.77 7.14
C GLY A 15 4.41 -9.43 6.85
N LYS A 16 3.62 -9.34 5.77
CA LYS A 16 2.92 -8.11 5.36
C LYS A 16 2.01 -7.56 6.46
N THR A 17 1.09 -8.35 6.97
CA THR A 17 0.16 -7.95 8.04
C THR A 17 0.92 -7.49 9.29
N THR A 18 1.98 -8.22 9.68
CA THR A 18 2.81 -7.87 10.83
C THR A 18 3.51 -6.52 10.65
N LEU A 19 4.07 -6.26 9.46
CA LEU A 19 4.71 -4.98 9.16
C LEU A 19 3.69 -3.83 9.19
N VAL A 20 2.51 -4.02 8.58
CA VAL A 20 1.44 -3.00 8.57
C VAL A 20 0.96 -2.70 9.99
N ASP A 21 0.75 -3.72 10.82
CA ASP A 21 0.35 -3.54 12.21
C ASP A 21 1.41 -2.74 13.00
N GLU A 22 2.69 -3.01 12.79
CA GLU A 22 3.77 -2.26 13.43
C GLU A 22 3.88 -0.81 12.90
N LEU A 23 3.68 -0.58 11.60
CA LEU A 23 3.59 0.78 11.05
C LEU A 23 2.43 1.56 11.70
N LEU A 24 1.27 0.93 11.86
CA LEU A 24 0.12 1.55 12.52
C LEU A 24 0.40 1.88 14.00
N LYS A 25 1.01 0.96 14.74
CA LYS A 25 1.36 1.17 16.15
C LYS A 25 2.36 2.32 16.33
N GLN A 26 3.43 2.31 15.54
CA GLN A 26 4.53 3.27 15.70
C GLN A 26 4.22 4.67 15.15
N SER A 27 3.26 4.78 14.22
CA SER A 27 2.77 6.08 13.76
C SER A 27 1.91 6.83 14.78
N GLY A 28 1.57 6.21 15.92
CA GLY A 28 0.67 6.79 16.91
C GLY A 28 -0.81 6.79 16.49
N ALA A 29 -1.17 6.02 15.47
CA ALA A 29 -2.55 5.91 15.00
C ALA A 29 -3.50 5.33 16.06
N PHE A 30 -2.99 4.57 17.02
CA PHE A 30 -3.74 4.02 18.13
C PHE A 30 -3.60 4.85 19.41
N ARG A 31 -4.68 5.00 20.15
CA ARG A 31 -4.63 5.60 21.48
C ARG A 31 -3.87 4.68 22.46
N ALA A 32 -3.08 5.24 23.35
CA ALA A 32 -2.20 4.53 24.29
C ALA A 32 -2.89 3.43 25.15
N ASN A 33 -4.23 3.43 25.24
CA ASN A 33 -5.02 2.45 26.02
C ASN A 33 -5.90 1.54 25.16
N GLN A 34 -5.70 1.51 23.84
CA GLN A 34 -6.46 0.65 22.98
C GLN A 34 -5.76 -0.71 22.88
N ASN A 35 -6.38 -1.76 23.45
CA ASN A 35 -5.93 -3.14 23.22
C ASN A 35 -6.09 -3.44 21.73
N VAL A 36 -5.00 -3.31 20.99
CA VAL A 36 -4.97 -3.62 19.56
C VAL A 36 -4.86 -5.14 19.45
N SER A 37 -5.91 -5.77 18.96
CA SER A 37 -5.84 -7.20 18.60
C SER A 37 -4.81 -7.37 17.47
N GLU A 38 -4.00 -8.40 17.53
CA GLU A 38 -3.15 -8.79 16.40
C GLU A 38 -3.98 -8.87 15.13
N ARG A 39 -3.42 -8.44 13.97
CA ARG A 39 -4.08 -8.39 12.66
C ARG A 39 -5.24 -7.39 12.59
N VAL A 40 -4.98 -6.14 12.94
CA VAL A 40 -5.98 -5.05 12.90
C VAL A 40 -6.63 -4.91 11.53
N MET A 41 -5.88 -5.18 10.46
CA MET A 41 -6.38 -5.11 9.09
C MET A 41 -7.22 -6.32 8.68
N ASP A 42 -7.11 -7.48 9.33
CA ASP A 42 -7.84 -8.70 8.99
C ASP A 42 -9.19 -8.74 9.71
N SER A 43 -10.18 -8.01 9.19
CA SER A 43 -11.52 -7.89 9.80
C SER A 43 -12.51 -8.99 9.40
N ASN A 44 -12.19 -9.82 8.40
CA ASN A 44 -13.03 -10.90 7.92
C ASN A 44 -12.63 -12.23 8.59
N ASP A 45 -13.60 -12.99 9.10
CA ASP A 45 -13.35 -14.27 9.76
C ASP A 45 -12.62 -15.26 8.85
N LEU A 46 -12.88 -15.26 7.55
CA LEU A 46 -12.19 -16.08 6.56
C LEU A 46 -10.71 -15.69 6.37
N GLU A 47 -10.40 -14.39 6.44
CA GLU A 47 -9.01 -13.90 6.36
C GLU A 47 -8.23 -14.31 7.61
N ARG A 48 -8.86 -14.22 8.78
CA ARG A 48 -8.27 -14.66 10.05
C ARG A 48 -8.02 -16.16 10.10
N GLU A 49 -8.98 -16.96 9.63
CA GLU A 49 -8.89 -18.43 9.60
C GLU A 49 -7.81 -18.90 8.64
N ARG A 50 -7.72 -18.29 7.45
CA ARG A 50 -6.78 -18.68 6.39
C ARG A 50 -5.44 -17.98 6.47
N GLY A 51 -5.31 -16.91 7.25
CA GLY A 51 -4.08 -16.12 7.39
C GLY A 51 -3.71 -15.32 6.13
N ILE A 52 -4.67 -15.07 5.21
CA ILE A 52 -4.43 -14.38 3.94
C ILE A 52 -5.34 -13.16 3.82
N THR A 53 -4.85 -12.09 3.21
CA THR A 53 -5.67 -10.93 2.82
C THR A 53 -6.47 -11.27 1.56
N ILE A 54 -7.80 -11.22 1.65
CA ILE A 54 -8.71 -11.51 0.52
C ILE A 54 -9.16 -10.20 -0.13
N LEU A 55 -9.54 -9.21 0.67
CA LEU A 55 -10.00 -7.91 0.20
C LEU A 55 -8.95 -6.84 0.45
N ALA A 56 -8.76 -5.97 -0.53
CA ALA A 56 -7.93 -4.79 -0.37
C ALA A 56 -8.44 -3.91 0.76
N LYS A 57 -7.57 -3.54 1.65
CA LYS A 57 -7.85 -2.64 2.75
C LYS A 57 -6.97 -1.43 2.66
N ALA A 58 -7.57 -0.27 2.90
CA ALA A 58 -6.83 0.96 2.95
C ALA A 58 -6.82 1.50 4.37
N THR A 59 -5.66 1.93 4.81
CA THR A 59 -5.47 2.65 6.06
C THR A 59 -4.60 3.87 5.83
N SER A 60 -4.49 4.75 6.81
CA SER A 60 -3.56 5.87 6.71
C SER A 60 -2.87 6.12 8.05
N VAL A 61 -1.62 6.50 7.96
CA VAL A 61 -0.79 6.90 9.08
C VAL A 61 -0.30 8.33 8.88
N GLU A 62 -0.03 9.02 9.97
CA GLU A 62 0.58 10.35 9.93
C GLU A 62 2.02 10.23 10.46
N TRP A 63 2.99 10.62 9.62
CA TRP A 63 4.39 10.66 9.99
C TRP A 63 4.96 12.04 9.71
N LYS A 64 5.44 12.69 10.75
CA LYS A 64 5.83 14.12 10.67
C LYS A 64 4.64 14.94 10.14
N GLU A 65 4.79 15.68 9.06
CA GLU A 65 3.72 16.47 8.43
C GLU A 65 3.13 15.81 7.18
N THR A 66 3.37 14.51 7.01
CA THR A 66 2.94 13.75 5.84
C THR A 66 1.95 12.66 6.22
N ARG A 67 0.86 12.57 5.46
CA ARG A 67 -0.06 11.44 5.52
C ARG A 67 0.37 10.37 4.52
N ILE A 68 0.58 9.16 5.00
CA ILE A 68 0.88 8.00 4.19
C ILE A 68 -0.37 7.12 4.15
N ASN A 69 -1.00 7.04 2.97
CA ASN A 69 -2.07 6.10 2.71
C ASN A 69 -1.46 4.77 2.29
N ILE A 70 -1.81 3.73 3.02
CA ILE A 70 -1.30 2.37 2.80
C ILE A 70 -2.47 1.53 2.30
N VAL A 71 -2.31 0.95 1.11
CA VAL A 71 -3.28 0.00 0.56
C VAL A 71 -2.66 -1.39 0.63
N ASP A 72 -3.28 -2.26 1.42
CA ASP A 72 -2.89 -3.65 1.53
C ASP A 72 -3.39 -4.43 0.31
N THR A 73 -2.48 -5.10 -0.39
CA THR A 73 -2.83 -5.88 -1.58
C THR A 73 -3.03 -7.36 -1.24
N PRO A 74 -4.03 -8.03 -1.85
CA PRO A 74 -4.10 -9.48 -1.78
C PRO A 74 -2.81 -10.11 -2.31
N GLY A 75 -2.26 -11.06 -1.57
CA GLY A 75 -1.00 -11.73 -1.94
C GLY A 75 -1.16 -12.82 -3.00
N HIS A 76 -2.39 -13.20 -3.37
CA HIS A 76 -2.64 -14.33 -4.25
C HIS A 76 -2.94 -13.91 -5.70
N ALA A 77 -2.37 -14.63 -6.67
CA ALA A 77 -2.53 -14.35 -8.11
C ALA A 77 -3.98 -14.38 -8.60
N ASP A 78 -4.87 -15.09 -7.91
CA ASP A 78 -6.30 -15.20 -8.27
C ASP A 78 -7.04 -13.85 -8.18
N PHE A 79 -6.49 -12.87 -7.46
CA PHE A 79 -7.07 -11.53 -7.28
C PHE A 79 -6.49 -10.48 -8.24
N GLY A 80 -5.98 -10.89 -9.40
CA GLY A 80 -5.29 -10.01 -10.35
C GLY A 80 -6.05 -8.75 -10.76
N GLY A 81 -7.37 -8.83 -10.90
CA GLY A 81 -8.20 -7.66 -11.21
C GLY A 81 -8.32 -6.65 -10.06
N GLU A 82 -8.27 -7.13 -8.81
CA GLU A 82 -8.29 -6.28 -7.63
C GLU A 82 -6.93 -5.61 -7.42
N VAL A 83 -5.86 -6.35 -7.59
CA VAL A 83 -4.49 -5.83 -7.56
C VAL A 83 -4.30 -4.68 -8.54
N GLU A 84 -4.75 -4.82 -9.80
CA GLU A 84 -4.64 -3.77 -10.81
C GLU A 84 -5.41 -2.50 -10.41
N ARG A 85 -6.61 -2.65 -9.82
CA ARG A 85 -7.39 -1.51 -9.31
C ARG A 85 -6.66 -0.78 -8.19
N ILE A 86 -6.02 -1.52 -7.28
CA ILE A 86 -5.26 -0.95 -6.16
C ILE A 86 -4.04 -0.20 -6.68
N LEU A 87 -3.27 -0.81 -7.56
CA LEU A 87 -2.06 -0.21 -8.10
C LEU A 87 -2.34 1.11 -8.85
N ASN A 88 -3.51 1.27 -9.45
CA ASN A 88 -3.95 2.54 -10.03
C ASN A 88 -4.27 3.64 -9.00
N MET A 89 -4.38 3.30 -7.71
CA MET A 89 -4.64 4.28 -6.64
C MET A 89 -3.39 4.82 -5.94
N VAL A 90 -2.23 4.22 -6.21
CA VAL A 90 -0.99 4.52 -5.48
C VAL A 90 0.07 5.17 -6.36
N ASP A 91 1.08 5.75 -5.73
CA ASP A 91 2.18 6.46 -6.39
C ASP A 91 3.52 5.73 -6.20
N GLY A 92 3.59 4.75 -5.32
CA GLY A 92 4.73 3.88 -5.11
C GLY A 92 4.33 2.54 -4.52
N VAL A 93 5.26 1.60 -4.53
CA VAL A 93 5.04 0.26 -3.99
C VAL A 93 6.16 -0.14 -3.03
N VAL A 94 5.80 -0.81 -1.96
CA VAL A 94 6.74 -1.48 -1.05
C VAL A 94 6.66 -2.97 -1.34
N LEU A 95 7.73 -3.54 -1.87
CA LEU A 95 7.88 -4.97 -2.07
C LEU A 95 8.52 -5.58 -0.83
N LEU A 96 7.74 -6.34 -0.07
CA LEU A 96 8.20 -7.03 1.13
C LEU A 96 8.61 -8.46 0.78
N VAL A 97 9.86 -8.81 1.06
CA VAL A 97 10.47 -10.10 0.73
C VAL A 97 11.02 -10.74 2.00
N ASP A 98 10.72 -12.00 2.25
CA ASP A 98 11.39 -12.80 3.29
C ASP A 98 12.84 -13.03 2.89
N ALA A 99 13.79 -12.63 3.74
CA ALA A 99 15.22 -12.72 3.46
C ALA A 99 15.75 -14.15 3.33
N ALA A 100 14.99 -15.15 3.81
CA ALA A 100 15.35 -16.56 3.66
C ALA A 100 14.80 -17.16 2.35
N GLU A 101 13.62 -16.70 1.90
CA GLU A 101 12.92 -17.28 0.74
C GLU A 101 13.21 -16.55 -0.58
N GLY A 102 13.46 -15.23 -0.51
CA GLY A 102 13.58 -14.40 -1.71
C GLY A 102 12.22 -14.07 -2.36
N PRO A 103 12.22 -13.45 -3.55
CA PRO A 103 10.99 -13.09 -4.26
C PRO A 103 10.33 -14.34 -4.87
N MET A 104 9.08 -14.60 -4.48
CA MET A 104 8.32 -15.78 -4.88
C MET A 104 7.54 -15.55 -6.19
N PRO A 105 7.18 -16.61 -6.95
CA PRO A 105 6.52 -16.50 -8.26
C PRO A 105 5.22 -15.68 -8.27
N GLN A 106 4.43 -15.72 -7.19
CA GLN A 106 3.19 -14.96 -7.08
C GLN A 106 3.47 -13.45 -7.02
N THR A 107 4.58 -13.06 -6.39
CA THR A 107 5.04 -11.68 -6.31
C THR A 107 5.38 -11.13 -7.70
N LYS A 108 5.90 -11.98 -8.60
CA LYS A 108 6.27 -11.61 -9.97
C LYS A 108 5.11 -10.96 -10.74
N PHE A 109 3.91 -11.52 -10.66
CA PHE A 109 2.73 -11.00 -11.36
C PHE A 109 2.37 -9.59 -10.88
N VAL A 110 2.28 -9.39 -9.55
CA VAL A 110 1.93 -8.09 -8.96
C VAL A 110 3.01 -7.06 -9.23
N THR A 111 4.28 -7.44 -9.11
CA THR A 111 5.43 -6.59 -9.40
C THR A 111 5.44 -6.15 -10.87
N SER A 112 5.22 -7.07 -11.82
CA SER A 112 5.11 -6.73 -13.24
C SER A 112 4.04 -5.67 -13.51
N LYS A 113 2.87 -5.80 -12.87
CA LYS A 113 1.80 -4.80 -13.00
C LYS A 113 2.22 -3.44 -12.43
N ALA A 114 2.89 -3.42 -11.29
CA ALA A 114 3.37 -2.20 -10.66
C ALA A 114 4.42 -1.48 -11.53
N LEU A 115 5.40 -2.22 -12.04
CA LEU A 115 6.44 -1.68 -12.91
C LEU A 115 5.87 -1.13 -14.23
N ASN A 116 4.93 -1.84 -14.86
CA ASN A 116 4.25 -1.40 -16.08
C ASN A 116 3.42 -0.12 -15.90
N LEU A 117 2.95 0.16 -14.68
CA LEU A 117 2.29 1.42 -14.33
C LEU A 117 3.28 2.55 -14.01
N GLY A 118 4.59 2.30 -14.11
CA GLY A 118 5.63 3.28 -13.81
C GLY A 118 5.81 3.56 -12.31
N LEU A 119 5.28 2.70 -11.44
CA LEU A 119 5.42 2.87 -9.99
C LEU A 119 6.87 2.65 -9.57
N ARG A 120 7.33 3.44 -8.60
CA ARG A 120 8.69 3.32 -8.03
C ARG A 120 8.68 2.32 -6.89
N PRO A 121 9.46 1.22 -6.97
CA PRO A 121 9.53 0.22 -5.92
C PRO A 121 10.47 0.65 -4.79
N ILE A 122 10.14 0.22 -3.58
CA ILE A 122 11.02 0.13 -2.41
C ILE A 122 11.06 -1.34 -2.03
N VAL A 123 12.24 -1.94 -1.88
CA VAL A 123 12.38 -3.32 -1.43
C VAL A 123 12.63 -3.35 0.08
N VAL A 124 11.87 -4.15 0.81
CA VAL A 124 12.08 -4.39 2.24
C VAL A 124 12.36 -5.87 2.45
N LEU A 125 13.61 -6.17 2.78
CA LEU A 125 14.06 -7.51 3.13
C LEU A 125 13.69 -7.79 4.58
N ASN A 126 12.62 -8.52 4.77
CA ASN A 126 12.05 -8.81 6.08
C ASN A 126 12.59 -10.10 6.70
N LYS A 127 12.42 -10.23 7.99
CA LYS A 127 12.84 -11.40 8.77
C LYS A 127 14.35 -11.65 8.75
N VAL A 128 15.16 -10.59 8.61
CA VAL A 128 16.62 -10.70 8.64
C VAL A 128 17.19 -11.13 9.99
N ASP A 129 16.33 -11.25 11.00
CA ASP A 129 16.63 -11.79 12.32
C ASP A 129 16.59 -13.32 12.39
N LYS A 130 16.11 -14.00 11.34
CA LYS A 130 16.14 -15.46 11.25
C LYS A 130 17.57 -15.98 11.02
N SER A 131 17.85 -17.19 11.51
CA SER A 131 19.15 -17.84 11.35
C SER A 131 19.44 -18.31 9.92
N ASP A 132 18.41 -18.49 9.10
CA ASP A 132 18.47 -18.92 7.71
C ASP A 132 18.29 -17.74 6.72
N ALA A 133 18.30 -16.49 7.22
CA ALA A 133 18.21 -15.31 6.39
C ALA A 133 19.48 -15.11 5.55
N GLU A 134 19.29 -14.89 4.25
CA GLU A 134 20.33 -14.56 3.26
C GLU A 134 19.98 -13.26 2.53
N PRO A 135 20.05 -12.10 3.21
CA PRO A 135 19.51 -10.85 2.67
C PRO A 135 20.21 -10.39 1.39
N ASP A 136 21.51 -10.59 1.24
CA ASP A 136 22.24 -10.22 0.02
C ASP A 136 21.76 -11.04 -1.18
N ARG A 137 21.60 -12.37 -1.02
CA ARG A 137 21.00 -13.22 -2.05
C ARG A 137 19.58 -12.78 -2.41
N ALA A 138 18.74 -12.52 -1.42
CA ALA A 138 17.37 -12.08 -1.65
C ALA A 138 17.30 -10.72 -2.37
N LEU A 139 18.25 -9.82 -2.12
CA LEU A 139 18.38 -8.54 -2.81
C LEU A 139 18.75 -8.73 -4.28
N ASP A 140 19.76 -9.57 -4.56
CA ASP A 140 20.19 -9.90 -5.93
C ASP A 140 19.04 -10.54 -6.71
N GLU A 141 18.30 -11.47 -6.10
CA GLU A 141 17.12 -12.08 -6.72
C GLU A 141 15.99 -11.06 -7.01
N CYS A 142 15.84 -10.04 -6.18
CA CYS A 142 14.90 -8.93 -6.46
C CYS A 142 15.35 -8.11 -7.67
N PHE A 143 16.64 -7.81 -7.77
CA PHE A 143 17.20 -7.11 -8.91
C PHE A 143 17.00 -7.91 -10.20
N ASP A 144 17.33 -9.21 -10.20
CA ASP A 144 17.14 -10.11 -11.33
C ASP A 144 15.66 -10.21 -11.71
N LEU A 145 14.75 -10.25 -10.72
CA LEU A 145 13.32 -10.22 -10.97
C LEU A 145 12.91 -8.94 -11.70
N PHE A 146 13.33 -7.77 -11.26
CA PHE A 146 12.96 -6.49 -11.88
C PHE A 146 13.54 -6.38 -13.29
N ALA A 147 14.80 -6.78 -13.48
CA ALA A 147 15.43 -6.85 -14.81
C ALA A 147 14.66 -7.79 -15.75
N SER A 148 14.22 -8.96 -15.27
CA SER A 148 13.42 -9.91 -16.05
C SER A 148 12.01 -9.42 -16.40
N LEU A 149 11.56 -8.35 -15.75
CA LEU A 149 10.25 -7.71 -15.95
C LEU A 149 10.34 -6.40 -16.74
N ASP A 150 11.47 -6.16 -17.42
CA ASP A 150 11.73 -4.98 -18.23
C ASP A 150 11.62 -3.66 -17.44
N ALA A 151 12.04 -3.67 -16.15
CA ALA A 151 12.10 -2.46 -15.34
C ALA A 151 13.04 -1.42 -15.97
N ASN A 152 12.65 -0.16 -15.92
CA ASN A 152 13.49 0.93 -16.40
C ASN A 152 14.61 1.27 -15.39
N GLU A 153 15.56 2.15 -15.78
CA GLU A 153 16.71 2.52 -14.95
C GLU A 153 16.29 3.07 -13.59
N ASP A 154 15.27 3.94 -13.52
CA ASP A 154 14.75 4.50 -12.25
C ASP A 154 14.14 3.42 -11.34
N GLN A 155 13.62 2.34 -11.92
CA GLN A 155 13.03 1.23 -11.18
C GLN A 155 14.07 0.19 -10.76
N LEU A 156 15.18 0.06 -11.52
CA LEU A 156 16.31 -0.80 -11.16
C LEU A 156 17.19 -0.15 -10.07
N ASP A 157 17.21 1.18 -9.99
CA ASP A 157 17.86 1.94 -8.90
C ASP A 157 16.92 2.07 -7.68
N PHE A 158 16.33 0.95 -7.27
CA PHE A 158 15.40 0.93 -6.15
C PHE A 158 16.13 0.99 -4.80
N PRO A 159 15.66 1.80 -3.86
CA PRO A 159 16.15 1.75 -2.51
C PRO A 159 15.68 0.48 -1.80
N HIS A 160 16.50 -0.04 -0.89
CA HIS A 160 16.14 -1.18 -0.08
C HIS A 160 16.37 -0.94 1.42
N MET A 161 15.76 -1.76 2.25
CA MET A 161 15.92 -1.79 3.70
C MET A 161 15.91 -3.20 4.24
N TYR A 162 16.59 -3.39 5.34
CA TYR A 162 16.57 -4.60 6.14
C TYR A 162 15.58 -4.42 7.29
N ALA A 163 14.73 -5.41 7.54
CA ALA A 163 13.67 -5.29 8.54
C ALA A 163 13.44 -6.58 9.31
N SER A 164 12.95 -6.43 10.53
CA SER A 164 12.21 -7.44 11.26
C SER A 164 10.85 -6.87 11.66
N GLY A 165 9.83 -7.16 10.85
CA GLY A 165 8.46 -6.71 11.13
C GLY A 165 7.96 -7.19 12.48
N ARG A 166 8.36 -8.40 12.93
CA ARG A 166 8.00 -8.93 14.24
C ARG A 166 8.64 -8.14 15.40
N SER A 167 9.89 -7.71 15.22
CA SER A 167 10.63 -6.94 16.23
C SER A 167 10.40 -5.43 16.07
N GLY A 168 9.66 -4.98 15.04
CA GLY A 168 9.22 -3.61 14.84
C GLY A 168 10.33 -2.64 14.44
N TRP A 169 11.32 -3.07 13.66
CA TRP A 169 12.39 -2.20 13.18
C TRP A 169 12.70 -2.38 11.70
N ALA A 170 13.23 -1.32 11.09
CA ALA A 170 13.83 -1.32 9.75
C ALA A 170 15.04 -0.40 9.72
N ASP A 171 16.08 -0.79 8.97
CA ASP A 171 17.31 -0.04 8.85
C ASP A 171 17.90 -0.12 7.43
N HIS A 172 18.72 0.87 7.05
CA HIS A 172 19.42 0.87 5.76
C HIS A 172 20.56 -0.15 5.70
N GLU A 173 21.10 -0.53 6.85
CA GLU A 173 22.22 -1.47 6.97
C GLU A 173 21.89 -2.60 7.95
N LEU A 174 22.37 -3.81 7.65
CA LEU A 174 22.23 -4.96 8.55
C LEU A 174 22.84 -4.73 9.93
N SER A 175 23.91 -3.94 9.99
CA SER A 175 24.60 -3.54 11.23
C SER A 175 23.97 -2.35 11.94
N GLY A 176 22.89 -1.81 11.41
CA GLY A 176 22.25 -0.60 11.91
C GLY A 176 21.67 -0.73 13.32
N PRO A 177 21.22 0.38 13.90
CA PRO A 177 20.80 0.45 15.31
C PRO A 177 19.53 -0.34 15.66
N ARG A 178 18.76 -0.81 14.68
CA ARG A 178 17.56 -1.65 14.85
C ARG A 178 16.55 -1.12 15.87
N LYS A 179 16.24 0.19 15.79
CA LYS A 179 15.42 0.86 16.81
C LYS A 179 13.92 0.69 16.59
N ASP A 180 13.44 1.17 15.45
CA ASP A 180 12.03 1.30 15.09
C ASP A 180 11.85 1.37 13.56
N LEU A 181 10.65 1.69 13.11
CA LEU A 181 10.34 1.84 11.68
C LEU A 181 10.49 3.26 11.12
N SER A 182 11.07 4.19 11.89
CA SER A 182 11.24 5.60 11.47
C SER A 182 12.00 5.72 10.16
N ALA A 183 13.05 4.92 9.96
CA ALA A 183 13.83 4.92 8.74
C ALA A 183 12.99 4.50 7.51
N LEU A 184 12.07 3.54 7.67
CA LEU A 184 11.17 3.12 6.61
C LEU A 184 10.14 4.21 6.27
N PHE A 185 9.56 4.86 7.26
CA PHE A 185 8.68 6.00 7.04
C PHE A 185 9.40 7.13 6.28
N ASP A 186 10.60 7.47 6.70
CA ASP A 186 11.41 8.51 6.06
C ASP A 186 11.77 8.13 4.62
N LEU A 187 12.11 6.87 4.36
CA LEU A 187 12.37 6.38 3.01
C LEU A 187 11.13 6.49 2.12
N ILE A 188 9.95 6.07 2.60
CA ILE A 188 8.70 6.20 1.87
C ILE A 188 8.43 7.66 1.49
N ILE A 189 8.56 8.59 2.43
CA ILE A 189 8.31 10.02 2.20
C ILE A 189 9.27 10.59 1.14
N ASN A 190 10.53 10.19 1.19
CA ASN A 190 11.58 10.75 0.31
C ASN A 190 11.56 10.14 -1.09
N HIS A 191 11.24 8.85 -1.21
CA HIS A 191 11.30 8.12 -2.47
C HIS A 191 9.98 8.15 -3.27
N VAL A 192 8.85 8.00 -2.59
CA VAL A 192 7.54 7.99 -3.26
C VAL A 192 7.16 9.42 -3.66
N PRO A 193 6.81 9.67 -4.94
CA PRO A 193 6.47 11.01 -5.39
C PRO A 193 5.18 11.54 -4.72
N VAL A 194 5.10 12.86 -4.63
CA VAL A 194 3.85 13.53 -4.24
C VAL A 194 2.83 13.32 -5.37
N PRO A 195 1.58 12.94 -5.05
CA PRO A 195 0.55 12.75 -6.06
C PRO A 195 0.38 13.98 -6.96
N GLU A 196 0.50 13.81 -8.28
CA GLU A 196 0.33 14.92 -9.24
C GLU A 196 -1.05 15.57 -9.16
N GLN A 197 -2.05 14.81 -8.72
CA GLN A 197 -3.43 15.25 -8.55
C GLN A 197 -3.57 16.44 -7.59
N ILE A 198 -2.64 16.60 -6.64
CA ILE A 198 -2.61 17.75 -5.72
C ILE A 198 -2.44 19.07 -6.49
N ARG A 199 -1.70 19.06 -7.60
CA ARG A 199 -1.49 20.23 -8.47
C ARG A 199 -2.74 20.59 -9.25
N ARG A 200 -3.66 19.65 -9.47
CA ARG A 200 -4.88 19.76 -10.25
C ARG A 200 -6.12 20.09 -9.41
N LYS A 201 -5.95 20.53 -8.16
CA LYS A 201 -7.04 20.80 -7.19
C LYS A 201 -8.05 21.87 -7.64
N ASN A 202 -7.68 22.76 -8.58
CA ASN A 202 -8.54 23.82 -9.08
C ASN A 202 -9.25 23.44 -10.39
N GLU A 203 -9.05 22.24 -10.91
CA GLU A 203 -9.76 21.71 -12.06
C GLU A 203 -11.13 21.13 -11.65
N ASP A 204 -11.92 20.70 -12.64
CA ASP A 204 -13.17 19.99 -12.39
C ASP A 204 -12.92 18.71 -11.60
N PHE A 205 -13.84 18.41 -10.67
CA PHE A 205 -13.76 17.20 -9.87
C PHE A 205 -13.89 15.96 -10.75
N LYS A 206 -12.87 15.09 -10.65
CA LYS A 206 -12.85 13.75 -11.24
C LYS A 206 -12.33 12.75 -10.21
N MET A 207 -13.00 11.62 -10.10
CA MET A 207 -12.63 10.53 -9.23
C MET A 207 -12.72 9.21 -9.98
N LEU A 208 -11.67 8.41 -9.91
CA LEU A 208 -11.69 7.02 -10.33
C LEU A 208 -12.21 6.17 -9.17
N ALA A 209 -13.45 5.69 -9.27
CA ALA A 209 -14.01 4.76 -8.29
C ALA A 209 -13.52 3.35 -8.60
N THR A 210 -12.84 2.72 -7.65
CA THR A 210 -12.21 1.39 -7.80
C THR A 210 -12.97 0.30 -7.06
N THR A 211 -13.57 0.65 -5.92
CA THR A 211 -14.28 -0.30 -5.05
C THR A 211 -15.67 0.22 -4.72
N LEU A 212 -16.65 -0.67 -4.80
CA LEU A 212 -18.02 -0.43 -4.37
C LEU A 212 -18.29 -1.20 -3.08
N GLY A 213 -18.63 -0.46 -2.04
CA GLY A 213 -19.07 -1.01 -0.75
C GLY A 213 -20.53 -0.64 -0.46
N HIS A 214 -21.07 -1.22 0.58
CA HIS A 214 -22.38 -0.90 1.11
C HIS A 214 -22.36 -0.92 2.64
N ASP A 215 -22.96 0.08 3.24
CA ASP A 215 -23.15 0.18 4.69
C ASP A 215 -24.65 0.37 4.96
N PRO A 216 -25.24 -0.34 5.95
CA PRO A 216 -26.67 -0.25 6.25
C PRO A 216 -27.18 1.16 6.57
N PHE A 217 -26.32 2.04 7.11
CA PHE A 217 -26.69 3.38 7.56
C PHE A 217 -26.38 4.47 6.54
N VAL A 218 -25.24 4.36 5.84
CA VAL A 218 -24.81 5.38 4.87
C VAL A 218 -25.11 4.98 3.40
N GLY A 219 -25.52 3.74 3.17
CA GLY A 219 -25.85 3.23 1.85
C GLY A 219 -24.63 2.85 1.02
N ARG A 220 -24.65 3.18 -0.26
CA ARG A 220 -23.59 2.85 -1.21
C ARG A 220 -22.35 3.71 -0.94
N ILE A 221 -21.20 3.04 -0.81
CA ILE A 221 -19.89 3.67 -0.61
C ILE A 221 -19.03 3.43 -1.85
N LEU A 222 -18.53 4.51 -2.44
CA LEU A 222 -17.56 4.46 -3.52
C LEU A 222 -16.19 4.84 -2.96
N THR A 223 -15.23 3.94 -3.06
CA THR A 223 -13.84 4.17 -2.69
C THR A 223 -12.99 4.31 -3.96
N GLY A 224 -12.04 5.24 -3.96
CA GLY A 224 -11.19 5.45 -5.11
C GLY A 224 -10.27 6.64 -4.95
N ARG A 225 -9.65 7.05 -6.06
CA ARG A 225 -8.70 8.15 -6.14
C ARG A 225 -9.31 9.38 -6.78
N ILE A 226 -9.12 10.53 -6.17
CA ILE A 226 -9.44 11.82 -6.80
C ILE A 226 -8.34 12.14 -7.81
N GLU A 227 -8.70 12.26 -9.09
CA GLU A 227 -7.79 12.55 -10.19
C GLU A 227 -7.61 14.04 -10.42
N SER A 228 -8.63 14.84 -10.10
CA SER A 228 -8.57 16.29 -10.17
C SER A 228 -9.69 16.94 -9.34
N GLY A 229 -9.53 18.21 -9.05
CA GLY A 229 -10.56 19.01 -8.39
C GLY A 229 -10.73 18.74 -6.91
N GLN A 230 -11.84 19.19 -6.39
CA GLN A 230 -12.24 19.06 -4.98
C GLN A 230 -13.71 18.74 -4.90
N ILE A 231 -14.12 18.04 -3.83
CA ILE A 231 -15.52 17.70 -3.60
C ILE A 231 -15.94 18.09 -2.17
N LYS A 232 -17.20 18.45 -2.01
CA LYS A 232 -17.82 18.75 -0.71
C LYS A 232 -19.08 17.92 -0.50
N VAL A 233 -19.41 17.65 0.73
CA VAL A 233 -20.72 17.08 1.10
C VAL A 233 -21.82 17.99 0.54
N GLY A 234 -22.85 17.40 -0.02
CA GLY A 234 -23.95 18.09 -0.68
C GLY A 234 -23.74 18.38 -2.17
N ALA A 235 -22.53 18.21 -2.70
CA ALA A 235 -22.29 18.36 -4.15
C ALA A 235 -23.03 17.30 -4.96
N THR A 236 -23.49 17.67 -6.14
CA THR A 236 -24.07 16.74 -7.12
C THR A 236 -22.98 16.32 -8.09
N VAL A 237 -22.82 15.02 -8.29
CA VAL A 237 -21.83 14.42 -9.19
C VAL A 237 -22.52 13.50 -10.20
N GLN A 238 -21.81 13.23 -11.28
CA GLN A 238 -22.27 12.38 -12.36
C GLN A 238 -21.34 11.18 -12.49
N ALA A 239 -21.90 9.97 -12.39
CA ALA A 239 -21.16 8.75 -12.69
C ALA A 239 -21.12 8.54 -14.20
N LEU A 240 -19.92 8.24 -14.70
CA LEU A 240 -19.65 7.94 -16.10
C LEU A 240 -19.16 6.51 -16.26
N SER A 241 -19.53 5.87 -17.37
CA SER A 241 -18.95 4.60 -17.79
C SER A 241 -17.52 4.81 -18.30
N ARG A 242 -16.79 3.71 -18.56
CA ARG A 242 -15.44 3.74 -19.16
C ARG A 242 -15.38 4.47 -20.52
N ILE A 243 -16.51 4.49 -21.26
CA ILE A 243 -16.62 5.15 -22.56
C ILE A 243 -17.25 6.55 -22.44
N GLY A 244 -17.34 7.11 -21.23
CA GLY A 244 -17.82 8.47 -20.97
C GLY A 244 -19.35 8.63 -20.98
N GLN A 245 -20.12 7.55 -21.09
CA GLN A 245 -21.59 7.64 -21.05
C GLN A 245 -22.08 7.85 -19.62
N LYS A 246 -23.07 8.73 -19.46
CA LYS A 246 -23.72 8.97 -18.17
C LYS A 246 -24.44 7.73 -17.70
N ILE A 247 -24.08 7.26 -16.49
CA ILE A 247 -24.74 6.14 -15.81
C ILE A 247 -25.86 6.68 -14.92
N GLU A 248 -25.50 7.53 -13.97
CA GLU A 248 -26.42 8.13 -13.00
C GLU A 248 -25.91 9.47 -12.50
N GLN A 249 -26.78 10.21 -11.85
CA GLN A 249 -26.45 11.45 -11.15
C GLN A 249 -26.92 11.32 -9.70
N PHE A 250 -26.05 11.67 -8.75
CA PHE A 250 -26.37 11.55 -7.33
C PHE A 250 -25.72 12.67 -6.51
N ARG A 251 -26.21 12.83 -5.31
CA ARG A 251 -25.68 13.81 -4.35
C ARG A 251 -24.80 13.12 -3.34
N ILE A 252 -23.64 13.72 -3.04
CA ILE A 252 -22.73 13.26 -2.00
C ILE A 252 -23.33 13.54 -0.62
N THR A 253 -23.65 12.51 0.11
CA THR A 253 -24.23 12.62 1.47
C THR A 253 -23.17 12.64 2.55
N LYS A 254 -22.03 11.94 2.32
CA LYS A 254 -20.93 11.83 3.28
C LYS A 254 -19.61 11.65 2.55
N ILE A 255 -18.55 12.19 3.10
CA ILE A 255 -17.17 11.96 2.66
C ILE A 255 -16.46 11.26 3.80
N LEU A 256 -15.87 10.11 3.50
CA LEU A 256 -15.12 9.29 4.43
C LEU A 256 -13.63 9.33 4.05
N ALA A 257 -12.76 9.27 5.01
CA ALA A 257 -11.33 9.08 4.80
C ALA A 257 -10.86 7.97 5.73
N PHE A 258 -9.88 7.21 5.27
CA PHE A 258 -9.22 6.22 6.11
C PHE A 258 -8.42 6.95 7.18
N ARG A 259 -8.57 6.51 8.42
CA ARG A 259 -7.71 6.88 9.55
C ARG A 259 -7.34 5.59 10.25
N GLY A 260 -6.07 5.46 10.60
CA GLY A 260 -5.59 4.32 11.37
C GLY A 260 -6.26 4.20 12.73
#